data_693bef34c2d00cceefe4ee4b997d2160
#
_entry.id   693bef34c2d00cceefe4ee4b997d2160
#
_cell.length_a   1.000
_cell.length_b   1.000
_cell.length_c   1.000
_cell.angle_alpha   90.00
_cell.angle_beta   90.00
_cell.angle_gamma   90.00
#
_symmetry.space_group_name_H-M   'P 1'
#
loop_
_entity.id
_entity.type
_entity.pdbx_description
1 polymer ?
#
loop_
_entity_poly.entity_id
_entity_poly.type
_entity_poly.pdbx_seq_one_letter_code
_entity_poly.pdbx_strand_id
1 'polypeptide(L)'
;MNALDALCDYFERLDAGNLTELDAYYAADAWFKDPFHEVTGAASIRAILKHTFDKLPGARFRVTRRFPGADSHAVILWEMDFVMPVTRQPTTIRGATHLEFDAAGKVIRHRDYWDAAEELYARLPLLKWLMRTLARQAAAPL
;
A
#
# COMPACT_ATOMS: atom_id res chain seq x y z
N MET A 1 -11.89 20.49 0.03
CA MET A 1 -10.99 19.33 -0.11
C MET A 1 -11.68 18.29 -0.97
N ASN A 2 -11.04 17.81 -2.01
CA ASN A 2 -11.61 16.77 -2.85
C ASN A 2 -11.42 15.37 -2.21
N ALA A 3 -12.06 14.35 -2.77
CA ALA A 3 -12.01 12.99 -2.23
C ALA A 3 -10.58 12.42 -2.18
N LEU A 4 -9.76 12.69 -3.20
CA LEU A 4 -8.38 12.23 -3.24
C LEU A 4 -7.55 12.86 -2.10
N ASP A 5 -7.68 14.15 -1.89
CA ASP A 5 -6.94 14.84 -0.83
C ASP A 5 -7.35 14.35 0.56
N ALA A 6 -8.65 14.19 0.78
CA ALA A 6 -9.16 13.66 2.05
C ALA A 6 -8.64 12.23 2.32
N LEU A 7 -8.62 11.38 1.30
CA LEU A 7 -8.08 10.03 1.41
C LEU A 7 -6.57 10.03 1.71
N CYS A 8 -5.80 10.87 1.01
CA CYS A 8 -4.36 10.98 1.24
C CYS A 8 -4.05 11.46 2.66
N ASP A 9 -4.79 12.44 3.16
CA ASP A 9 -4.64 12.91 4.53
C ASP A 9 -4.97 11.81 5.55
N TYR A 10 -5.97 10.98 5.26
CA TYR A 10 -6.25 9.80 6.07
C TYR A 10 -5.09 8.81 6.06
N PHE A 11 -4.53 8.49 4.89
CA PHE A 11 -3.39 7.58 4.80
C PHE A 11 -2.19 8.06 5.60
N GLU A 12 -1.89 9.36 5.59
CA GLU A 12 -0.74 9.90 6.32
C GLU A 12 -0.90 9.85 7.84
N ARG A 13 -2.14 9.82 8.35
CA ARG A 13 -2.41 9.65 9.79
C ARG A 13 -2.88 8.25 10.18
N LEU A 14 -2.94 7.34 9.21
CA LEU A 14 -3.43 5.98 9.43
C LEU A 14 -2.56 5.22 10.42
N ASP A 15 -3.19 4.65 11.43
CA ASP A 15 -2.57 3.77 12.40
C ASP A 15 -3.59 2.76 12.96
N ALA A 16 -3.15 1.94 13.90
CA ALA A 16 -4.02 0.93 14.51
C ALA A 16 -5.23 1.51 15.25
N GLY A 17 -5.17 2.78 15.67
CA GLY A 17 -6.23 3.42 16.46
C GLY A 17 -7.34 4.06 15.63
N ASN A 18 -7.17 4.25 14.33
CA ASN A 18 -8.13 4.95 13.47
C ASN A 18 -8.62 4.13 12.26
N LEU A 19 -8.46 2.81 12.28
CA LEU A 19 -8.90 1.92 11.20
C LEU A 19 -10.42 1.98 10.96
N THR A 20 -11.20 2.26 11.98
CA THR A 20 -12.66 2.38 11.86
C THR A 20 -13.09 3.56 10.99
N GLU A 21 -12.23 4.56 10.83
CA GLU A 21 -12.50 5.70 9.95
C GLU A 21 -12.48 5.32 8.46
N LEU A 22 -11.97 4.13 8.10
CA LEU A 22 -11.90 3.67 6.72
C LEU A 22 -13.28 3.74 6.02
N ASP A 23 -14.35 3.47 6.74
CA ASP A 23 -15.71 3.48 6.19
C ASP A 23 -16.17 4.87 5.70
N ALA A 24 -15.51 5.94 6.17
CA ALA A 24 -15.76 7.28 5.65
C ALA A 24 -15.17 7.50 4.25
N TYR A 25 -14.18 6.71 3.87
CA TYR A 25 -13.41 6.87 2.62
C TYR A 25 -13.65 5.76 1.62
N TYR A 26 -14.07 4.58 2.05
CA TYR A 26 -14.26 3.40 1.19
C TYR A 26 -15.72 3.00 1.13
N ALA A 27 -16.15 2.61 -0.05
CA ALA A 27 -17.45 1.98 -0.22
C ALA A 27 -17.48 0.61 0.52
N ALA A 28 -18.64 0.21 0.98
CA ALA A 28 -18.80 -1.04 1.74
C ALA A 28 -18.33 -2.28 0.97
N ASP A 29 -18.45 -2.26 -0.35
CA ASP A 29 -18.09 -3.34 -1.28
C ASP A 29 -16.82 -3.03 -2.10
N ALA A 30 -15.96 -2.13 -1.63
CA ALA A 30 -14.73 -1.77 -2.32
C ALA A 30 -13.84 -2.99 -2.59
N TRP A 31 -13.30 -3.04 -3.81
CA TRP A 31 -12.30 -4.04 -4.18
C TRP A 31 -10.89 -3.55 -3.87
N PHE A 32 -10.06 -4.43 -3.32
CA PHE A 32 -8.68 -4.16 -2.95
C PHE A 32 -7.76 -5.27 -3.44
N LYS A 33 -6.61 -4.89 -3.97
CA LYS A 33 -5.54 -5.82 -4.32
C LYS A 33 -4.17 -5.23 -3.97
N ASP A 34 -3.32 -6.06 -3.37
CA ASP A 34 -1.89 -5.80 -3.20
C ASP A 34 -1.09 -7.05 -3.63
N PRO A 35 0.25 -7.10 -3.46
CA PRO A 35 1.03 -8.28 -3.84
C PRO A 35 0.64 -9.58 -3.13
N PHE A 36 -0.04 -9.51 -1.99
CA PHE A 36 -0.37 -10.67 -1.15
C PHE A 36 -1.86 -10.99 -1.07
N HIS A 37 -2.73 -10.02 -1.39
CA HIS A 37 -4.17 -10.11 -1.14
C HIS A 37 -4.98 -9.68 -2.35
N GLU A 38 -6.15 -10.25 -2.48
CA GLU A 38 -7.23 -9.76 -3.34
C GLU A 38 -8.55 -10.00 -2.61
N VAL A 39 -9.24 -8.92 -2.22
CA VAL A 39 -10.45 -8.99 -1.41
C VAL A 39 -11.51 -8.00 -1.88
N THR A 40 -12.75 -8.25 -1.49
CA THR A 40 -13.87 -7.33 -1.67
C THR A 40 -14.49 -7.05 -0.29
N GLY A 41 -14.73 -5.77 -0.02
CA GLY A 41 -15.37 -5.31 1.21
C GLY A 41 -14.47 -4.50 2.10
N ALA A 42 -14.98 -3.38 2.60
CA ALA A 42 -14.25 -2.50 3.52
C ALA A 42 -13.82 -3.22 4.80
N ALA A 43 -14.63 -4.16 5.29
CA ALA A 43 -14.27 -4.97 6.46
C ALA A 43 -13.02 -5.82 6.24
N SER A 44 -12.88 -6.42 5.03
CA SER A 44 -11.69 -7.18 4.66
C SER A 44 -10.46 -6.28 4.51
N ILE A 45 -10.62 -5.09 3.96
CA ILE A 45 -9.55 -4.10 3.84
C ILE A 45 -9.06 -3.68 5.24
N ARG A 46 -9.97 -3.38 6.17
CA ARG A 46 -9.61 -3.08 7.57
C ARG A 46 -8.83 -4.23 8.21
N ALA A 47 -9.24 -5.47 7.96
CA ALA A 47 -8.54 -6.64 8.50
C ALA A 47 -7.10 -6.76 7.98
N ILE A 48 -6.87 -6.46 6.70
CA ILE A 48 -5.52 -6.43 6.10
C ILE A 48 -4.68 -5.34 6.74
N LEU A 49 -5.20 -4.13 6.88
CA LEU A 49 -4.49 -3.02 7.51
C LEU A 49 -4.21 -3.30 8.99
N LYS A 50 -5.17 -3.87 9.71
CA LYS A 50 -4.95 -4.29 11.09
C LYS A 50 -3.81 -5.29 11.21
N HIS A 51 -3.79 -6.29 10.35
CA HIS A 51 -2.70 -7.26 10.32
C HIS A 51 -1.34 -6.58 10.05
N THR A 52 -1.30 -5.64 9.12
CA THR A 52 -0.09 -4.87 8.82
C THR A 52 0.43 -4.14 10.06
N PHE A 53 -0.42 -3.40 10.76
CA PHE A 53 -0.01 -2.66 11.96
C PHE A 53 0.30 -3.58 13.15
N ASP A 54 -0.35 -4.73 13.26
CA ASP A 54 -0.02 -5.73 14.28
C ASP A 54 1.37 -6.33 14.04
N LYS A 55 1.74 -6.57 12.80
CA LYS A 55 3.05 -7.13 12.42
C LYS A 55 4.16 -6.09 12.34
N LEU A 56 3.82 -4.85 12.00
CA LEU A 56 4.74 -3.74 11.82
C LEU A 56 4.33 -2.57 12.72
N PRO A 57 4.50 -2.68 14.06
CA PRO A 57 4.11 -1.61 14.98
C PRO A 57 4.82 -0.30 14.61
N GLY A 58 4.06 0.78 14.59
CA GLY A 58 4.59 2.11 14.25
C GLY A 58 4.79 2.37 12.77
N ALA A 59 4.33 1.46 11.89
CA ALA A 59 4.36 1.70 10.44
C ALA A 59 3.59 2.98 10.08
N ARG A 60 4.13 3.77 9.15
CA ARG A 60 3.56 5.03 8.69
C ARG A 60 3.62 5.15 7.18
N PHE A 61 2.53 5.62 6.60
CA PHE A 61 2.46 5.97 5.18
C PHE A 61 2.74 7.46 4.98
N ARG A 62 3.47 7.76 3.91
CA ARG A 62 3.69 9.13 3.41
C ARG A 62 3.29 9.18 1.95
N VAL A 63 2.37 10.04 1.58
CA VAL A 63 1.98 10.25 0.18
C VAL A 63 2.92 11.28 -0.45
N THR A 64 3.76 10.81 -1.35
CA THR A 64 4.81 11.66 -1.96
C THR A 64 4.32 12.42 -3.19
N ARG A 65 3.35 11.88 -3.92
CA ARG A 65 2.75 12.51 -5.11
C ARG A 65 1.29 12.10 -5.26
N ARG A 66 0.49 13.00 -5.80
CA ARG A 66 -0.93 12.80 -6.11
C ARG A 66 -1.17 13.12 -7.58
N PHE A 67 -1.78 12.20 -8.31
CA PHE A 67 -2.10 12.37 -9.73
C PHE A 67 -3.59 12.16 -9.93
N PRO A 68 -4.41 13.22 -9.87
CA PRO A 68 -5.81 13.11 -10.22
C PRO A 68 -5.92 12.81 -11.72
N GLY A 69 -6.77 11.86 -12.07
CA GLY A 69 -7.01 11.45 -13.44
C GLY A 69 -8.42 11.80 -13.91
N ALA A 70 -8.75 11.36 -15.12
CA ALA A 70 -10.10 11.44 -15.68
C ALA A 70 -10.99 10.34 -15.08
N ASP A 71 -12.32 10.48 -15.26
CA ASP A 71 -13.32 9.45 -14.97
C ASP A 71 -13.25 8.90 -13.53
N SER A 72 -13.01 9.79 -12.57
CA SER A 72 -12.92 9.43 -11.13
C SER A 72 -11.78 8.49 -10.77
N HIS A 73 -10.78 8.37 -11.62
CA HIS A 73 -9.54 7.65 -11.34
C HIS A 73 -8.46 8.57 -10.78
N ALA A 74 -7.57 8.01 -9.98
CA ALA A 74 -6.38 8.71 -9.50
C ALA A 74 -5.24 7.72 -9.26
N VAL A 75 -4.02 8.23 -9.26
CA VAL A 75 -2.83 7.47 -8.85
C VAL A 75 -2.11 8.27 -7.78
N ILE A 76 -1.65 7.60 -6.75
CA ILE A 76 -0.75 8.18 -5.76
C ILE A 76 0.56 7.41 -5.70
N LEU A 77 1.64 8.11 -5.39
CA LEU A 77 2.92 7.50 -5.01
C LEU A 77 3.07 7.67 -3.50
N TRP A 78 3.55 6.61 -2.86
CA TRP A 78 3.70 6.61 -1.41
C TRP A 78 4.95 5.87 -0.96
N GLU A 79 5.33 6.13 0.26
CA GLU A 79 6.36 5.40 0.99
C GLU A 79 5.76 4.91 2.31
N MET A 80 6.15 3.74 2.75
CA MET A 80 5.81 3.22 4.06
C MET A 80 7.10 2.96 4.85
N ASP A 81 7.21 3.63 6.00
CA ASP A 81 8.32 3.47 6.92
C ASP A 81 7.93 2.49 8.04
N PHE A 82 8.81 1.56 8.33
CA PHE A 82 8.62 0.60 9.42
C PHE A 82 9.97 0.03 9.88
N VAL A 83 9.96 -0.70 10.99
CA VAL A 83 11.12 -1.47 11.44
C VAL A 83 10.94 -2.93 11.01
N MET A 84 11.87 -3.44 10.22
CA MET A 84 11.84 -4.83 9.75
C MET A 84 11.90 -5.79 10.95
N PRO A 85 10.91 -6.67 11.14
CA PRO A 85 10.90 -7.55 12.32
C PRO A 85 12.10 -8.50 12.42
N VAL A 86 12.57 -9.02 11.28
CA VAL A 86 13.66 -9.99 11.26
C VAL A 86 15.02 -9.35 11.51
N THR A 87 15.31 -8.26 10.83
CA THR A 87 16.62 -7.59 10.87
C THR A 87 16.69 -6.46 11.86
N ARG A 88 15.55 -5.99 12.40
CA ARG A 88 15.42 -4.84 13.28
C ARG A 88 15.91 -3.52 12.66
N GLN A 89 16.01 -3.45 11.34
CA GLN A 89 16.47 -2.27 10.64
C GLN A 89 15.30 -1.36 10.24
N PRO A 90 15.46 -0.02 10.37
CA PRO A 90 14.53 0.92 9.75
C PRO A 90 14.47 0.66 8.25
N THR A 91 13.26 0.53 7.72
CA THR A 91 13.01 0.12 6.34
C THR A 91 11.94 1.02 5.74
N THR A 92 12.13 1.40 4.49
CA THR A 92 11.13 2.13 3.70
C THR A 92 10.82 1.32 2.45
N ILE A 93 9.55 1.06 2.22
CA ILE A 93 9.07 0.51 0.94
C ILE A 93 8.33 1.59 0.17
N ARG A 94 8.40 1.52 -1.16
CA ARG A 94 7.82 2.49 -2.08
C ARG A 94 6.79 1.83 -2.97
N GLY A 95 5.72 2.52 -3.24
CA GLY A 95 4.69 1.99 -4.10
C GLY A 95 3.85 3.05 -4.77
N ALA A 96 2.96 2.58 -5.61
CA ALA A 96 1.91 3.36 -6.24
C ALA A 96 0.57 2.69 -5.99
N THR A 97 -0.47 3.47 -5.89
CA THR A 97 -1.84 2.97 -5.77
C THR A 97 -2.71 3.58 -6.85
N HIS A 98 -3.41 2.74 -7.58
CA HIS A 98 -4.47 3.15 -8.49
C HIS A 98 -5.80 3.11 -7.74
N LEU A 99 -6.51 4.22 -7.80
CA LEU A 99 -7.78 4.44 -7.12
C LEU A 99 -8.89 4.74 -8.12
N GLU A 100 -10.08 4.26 -7.84
CA GLU A 100 -11.30 4.64 -8.53
C GLU A 100 -12.35 5.01 -7.47
N PHE A 101 -13.04 6.14 -7.68
CA PHE A 101 -14.02 6.69 -6.75
C PHE A 101 -15.42 6.60 -7.33
N ASP A 102 -16.42 6.41 -6.47
CA ASP A 102 -17.83 6.54 -6.85
C ASP A 102 -18.27 8.02 -6.87
N ALA A 103 -19.54 8.24 -7.24
CA ALA A 103 -20.12 9.58 -7.30
C ALA A 103 -20.16 10.28 -5.93
N ALA A 104 -20.16 9.54 -4.82
CA ALA A 104 -20.10 10.06 -3.47
C ALA A 104 -18.67 10.36 -2.99
N GLY A 105 -17.67 10.09 -3.81
CA GLY A 105 -16.26 10.29 -3.48
C GLY A 105 -15.65 9.17 -2.62
N LYS A 106 -16.28 8.02 -2.55
CA LYS A 106 -15.74 6.85 -1.85
C LYS A 106 -14.94 5.95 -2.80
N VAL A 107 -13.87 5.37 -2.30
CA VAL A 107 -13.07 4.39 -3.05
C VAL A 107 -13.90 3.14 -3.31
N ILE A 108 -14.03 2.77 -4.58
CA ILE A 108 -14.64 1.51 -5.00
C ILE A 108 -13.60 0.51 -5.50
N ARG A 109 -12.42 1.00 -5.87
CA ARG A 109 -11.31 0.19 -6.35
C ARG A 109 -9.99 0.73 -5.83
N HIS A 110 -9.16 -0.13 -5.24
CA HIS A 110 -7.84 0.21 -4.72
C HIS A 110 -6.88 -0.90 -5.12
N ARG A 111 -5.89 -0.58 -5.93
CA ARG A 111 -4.83 -1.53 -6.25
C ARG A 111 -3.47 -0.96 -5.96
N ASP A 112 -2.74 -1.64 -5.07
CA ASP A 112 -1.35 -1.34 -4.76
C ASP A 112 -0.41 -2.02 -5.75
N TYR A 113 0.55 -1.26 -6.23
CA TYR A 113 1.66 -1.72 -7.07
C TYR A 113 2.96 -1.42 -6.36
N TRP A 114 3.60 -2.43 -5.86
CA TRP A 114 4.95 -2.31 -5.34
C TRP A 114 5.71 -3.62 -5.54
N ASP A 115 7.03 -3.52 -5.69
CA ASP A 115 7.86 -4.67 -5.96
C ASP A 115 8.25 -5.34 -4.64
N ALA A 116 7.52 -6.38 -4.26
CA ALA A 116 7.79 -7.13 -3.04
C ALA A 116 9.14 -7.84 -3.09
N ALA A 117 9.60 -8.24 -4.28
CA ALA A 117 10.92 -8.87 -4.43
C ALA A 117 12.04 -7.87 -4.13
N GLU A 118 12.00 -6.67 -4.72
CA GLU A 118 13.01 -5.64 -4.49
C GLU A 118 12.89 -5.01 -3.10
N GLU A 119 11.68 -4.59 -2.72
CA GLU A 119 11.47 -3.76 -1.54
C GLU A 119 11.44 -4.56 -0.24
N LEU A 120 11.07 -5.83 -0.28
CA LEU A 120 10.93 -6.66 0.92
C LEU A 120 11.87 -7.86 0.90
N TYR A 121 11.70 -8.78 -0.05
CA TYR A 121 12.42 -10.06 -0.04
C TYR A 121 13.92 -9.90 -0.23
N ALA A 122 14.36 -8.94 -1.06
CA ALA A 122 15.78 -8.67 -1.28
C ALA A 122 16.49 -8.11 -0.04
N ARG A 123 15.75 -7.65 0.97
CA ARG A 123 16.29 -7.18 2.25
C ARG A 123 16.48 -8.29 3.28
N LEU A 124 15.90 -9.47 3.04
CA LEU A 124 16.03 -10.61 3.93
C LEU A 124 17.29 -11.41 3.58
N PRO A 125 18.14 -11.79 4.56
CA PRO A 125 19.48 -12.34 4.30
C PRO A 125 19.51 -13.55 3.37
N LEU A 126 18.59 -14.51 3.55
CA LEU A 126 18.55 -15.73 2.75
C LEU A 126 17.91 -15.49 1.36
N LEU A 127 16.91 -14.65 1.28
CA LEU A 127 16.18 -14.37 0.03
C LEU A 127 16.93 -13.40 -0.88
N LYS A 128 17.76 -12.52 -0.31
CA LYS A 128 18.56 -11.56 -1.06
C LYS A 128 19.41 -12.21 -2.16
N TRP A 129 20.10 -13.29 -1.84
CA TRP A 129 20.92 -14.02 -2.81
C TRP A 129 20.06 -14.62 -3.91
N LEU A 130 18.96 -15.29 -3.56
CA LEU A 130 18.04 -15.89 -4.52
C LEU A 130 17.43 -14.83 -5.45
N MET A 131 16.96 -13.73 -4.91
CA MET A 131 16.39 -12.63 -5.70
C MET A 131 17.42 -12.04 -6.66
N ARG A 132 18.66 -11.84 -6.22
CA ARG A 132 19.75 -11.38 -7.08
C ARG A 132 20.03 -12.32 -8.23
N THR A 133 20.05 -13.63 -7.97
CA THR A 133 20.28 -14.65 -8.99
C THR A 133 19.18 -14.64 -10.05
N LEU A 134 17.92 -14.60 -9.62
CA LEU A 134 16.77 -14.54 -10.53
C LEU A 134 16.78 -13.25 -11.36
N ALA A 135 17.08 -12.12 -10.73
CA ALA A 135 17.15 -10.83 -11.43
C ALA A 135 18.25 -10.83 -12.50
N ARG A 136 19.42 -11.42 -12.24
CA ARG A 136 20.51 -11.54 -13.22
C ARG A 136 20.11 -12.40 -14.41
N GLN A 137 19.36 -13.47 -14.19
CA GLN A 137 18.87 -14.34 -15.27
C GLN A 137 17.85 -13.65 -16.16
N ALA A 138 17.05 -12.78 -15.59
CA ALA A 138 16.03 -12.02 -16.32
C ALA A 138 16.58 -10.77 -17.01
N ALA A 139 17.72 -10.23 -16.54
CA ALA A 139 18.29 -8.98 -17.06
C ALA A 139 18.93 -9.19 -18.44
N ALA A 140 18.85 -8.15 -19.28
CA ALA A 140 19.58 -8.14 -20.54
C ALA A 140 21.09 -8.04 -20.30
N PRO A 141 21.94 -8.71 -21.13
CA PRO A 141 23.39 -8.56 -21.07
C PRO A 141 23.81 -7.22 -21.68
N LEU A 142 23.95 -6.20 -20.84
CA LEU A 142 24.35 -4.84 -21.25
C LEU A 142 25.85 -4.62 -21.04
#